data_301629b2d16fb201ced6bc6416f85e7e
#
_entry.id   301629b2d16fb201ced6bc6416f85e7e
#
_cell.length_a   1.000
_cell.length_b   1.000
_cell.length_c   1.000
_cell.angle_alpha   90.00
_cell.angle_beta   90.00
_cell.angle_gamma   90.00
#
_symmetry.space_group_name_H-M   'P 1'
#
loop_
_entity.id
_entity.type
_entity.pdbx_description
1 polymer ?
#
loop_
_entity_poly.entity_id
_entity_poly.type
_entity_poly.pdbx_seq_one_letter_code
_entity_poly.pdbx_strand_id
1 'polypeptide(L)'
;MRGGRLPVALLGGFLVLLAHAASTHAQQSLTWTAGAVGGGWYAICGGLADLMRDKAGLTIKVVPGGGAQNPVLIQKGEAEIGMGLPPLLQAAVNGEDPYRGQKMPDLRGLAGNMILNTVHFYVAADSAFASMSLEDIVRGKKPIRLAIPRPGTSDVWLFEKVMRFYGLCNGARVEDCYRAWQGAGAKFVRGSYADLARAFKDRNVDGGLMFLGIPADAVTEASQGRALKLLPFSEALLEHLAELGVGKGTIPAGTYPKAVKGNEPVITGTMGTTVIVSAKMANDLAYTLTQTLNDNVEHVRKIHITLADYDPAVGYLQLGVPLHPGAERYYREKGYLK
;
A
#
# COMPACT_ATOMS: atom_id res chain seq x y z
N MET A 1 72.80 -12.06 69.57
CA MET A 1 73.57 -12.76 68.55
C MET A 1 72.59 -13.33 67.54
N ARG A 2 72.75 -13.00 66.30
CA ARG A 2 72.11 -13.40 65.07
C ARG A 2 70.60 -13.77 65.04
N GLY A 3 69.78 -12.81 64.71
CA GLY A 3 68.40 -12.98 64.36
C GLY A 3 68.23 -13.44 62.92
N GLY A 4 67.43 -14.50 62.69
CA GLY A 4 66.98 -14.93 61.38
C GLY A 4 65.65 -14.33 61.05
N ARG A 5 65.59 -13.60 59.93
CA ARG A 5 64.32 -13.08 59.31
C ARG A 5 63.81 -14.10 58.28
N LEU A 6 62.57 -14.57 58.44
CA LEU A 6 61.83 -15.38 57.45
C LEU A 6 61.19 -14.41 56.47
N PRO A 7 61.13 -14.73 55.16
CA PRO A 7 60.43 -13.93 54.18
C PRO A 7 58.95 -14.33 54.15
N VAL A 8 58.06 -13.36 54.15
CA VAL A 8 56.63 -13.48 53.92
C VAL A 8 56.43 -13.56 52.39
N ALA A 9 55.91 -14.70 51.91
CA ALA A 9 55.48 -14.87 50.52
C ALA A 9 54.07 -14.26 50.33
N LEU A 10 53.99 -13.19 49.55
CA LEU A 10 52.72 -12.58 49.08
C LEU A 10 52.19 -13.42 47.90
N LEU A 11 51.13 -14.22 48.10
CA LEU A 11 50.31 -14.78 47.04
C LEU A 11 49.41 -13.68 46.48
N GLY A 12 49.78 -13.15 45.32
CA GLY A 12 48.93 -12.25 44.53
C GLY A 12 47.88 -13.08 43.77
N GLY A 13 46.64 -13.08 44.25
CA GLY A 13 45.51 -13.66 43.53
C GLY A 13 45.15 -12.78 42.32
N PHE A 14 45.33 -13.28 41.10
CA PHE A 14 44.92 -12.65 39.85
C PHE A 14 43.41 -12.93 39.66
N LEU A 15 42.57 -11.96 40.03
CA LEU A 15 41.13 -12.03 39.76
C LEU A 15 40.89 -11.64 38.29
N VAL A 16 40.72 -12.65 37.42
CA VAL A 16 40.31 -12.41 36.04
C VAL A 16 38.81 -12.09 36.02
N LEU A 17 38.47 -10.80 35.98
CA LEU A 17 37.13 -10.34 35.66
C LEU A 17 36.84 -10.62 34.19
N LEU A 18 36.11 -11.70 33.90
CA LEU A 18 35.45 -11.93 32.63
C LEU A 18 34.32 -10.90 32.48
N ALA A 19 34.62 -9.76 31.84
CA ALA A 19 33.64 -8.82 31.40
C ALA A 19 32.84 -9.48 30.25
N HIS A 20 31.67 -10.01 30.58
CA HIS A 20 30.67 -10.34 29.54
C HIS A 20 30.23 -9.01 28.93
N ALA A 21 30.80 -8.67 27.76
CA ALA A 21 30.24 -7.63 26.90
C ALA A 21 28.90 -8.14 26.41
N ALA A 22 27.82 -7.84 27.11
CA ALA A 22 26.49 -7.95 26.60
C ALA A 22 26.43 -6.97 25.40
N SER A 23 26.56 -7.50 24.21
CA SER A 23 26.28 -6.76 22.98
C SER A 23 24.83 -6.31 23.07
N THR A 24 24.61 -5.11 23.56
CA THR A 24 23.32 -4.41 23.36
C THR A 24 23.19 -4.21 21.86
N HIS A 25 22.57 -5.18 21.18
CA HIS A 25 22.05 -4.93 19.85
C HIS A 25 21.04 -3.79 20.07
N ALA A 26 21.43 -2.58 19.70
CA ALA A 26 20.49 -1.49 19.56
C ALA A 26 19.39 -2.02 18.65
N GLN A 27 18.18 -2.16 19.19
CA GLN A 27 17.04 -2.70 18.46
C GLN A 27 16.79 -1.76 17.29
N GLN A 28 17.22 -2.17 16.09
CA GLN A 28 17.14 -1.36 14.89
C GLN A 28 15.66 -1.10 14.61
N SER A 29 15.24 0.16 14.76
CA SER A 29 13.87 0.55 14.44
C SER A 29 13.71 0.52 12.93
N LEU A 30 12.81 -0.34 12.45
CA LEU A 30 12.45 -0.43 11.04
C LEU A 30 11.41 0.62 10.68
N THR A 31 11.40 1.06 9.43
CA THR A 31 10.36 1.96 8.90
C THR A 31 9.50 1.20 7.89
N TRP A 32 8.17 1.24 8.08
CA TRP A 32 7.20 0.69 7.15
C TRP A 32 6.47 1.82 6.43
N THR A 33 6.72 1.98 5.13
CA THR A 33 5.98 2.94 4.30
C THR A 33 4.67 2.31 3.83
N ALA A 34 3.56 2.89 4.24
CA ALA A 34 2.21 2.37 4.08
C ALA A 34 1.46 3.01 2.90
N GLY A 35 0.26 3.49 3.13
CA GLY A 35 -0.56 4.30 2.24
C GLY A 35 -0.79 5.69 2.82
N ALA A 36 -1.66 6.46 2.17
CA ALA A 36 -2.08 7.75 2.70
C ALA A 36 -2.90 7.59 3.99
N VAL A 37 -2.80 8.57 4.88
CA VAL A 37 -3.56 8.60 6.13
C VAL A 37 -5.07 8.56 5.83
N GLY A 38 -5.82 7.78 6.59
CA GLY A 38 -7.25 7.53 6.39
C GLY A 38 -7.55 6.42 5.37
N GLY A 39 -6.52 5.76 4.83
CA GLY A 39 -6.66 4.57 3.99
C GLY A 39 -6.34 3.28 4.74
N GLY A 40 -6.93 2.17 4.33
CA GLY A 40 -6.78 0.85 4.96
C GLY A 40 -5.32 0.41 5.12
N TRP A 41 -4.45 0.66 4.14
CA TRP A 41 -3.01 0.31 4.27
C TRP A 41 -2.35 0.95 5.48
N TYR A 42 -2.70 2.20 5.81
CA TYR A 42 -2.10 2.86 6.97
C TYR A 42 -2.51 2.20 8.28
N ALA A 43 -3.80 1.88 8.44
CA ALA A 43 -4.33 1.17 9.59
C ALA A 43 -3.77 -0.26 9.68
N ILE A 44 -3.73 -0.98 8.55
CA ILE A 44 -3.21 -2.35 8.47
C ILE A 44 -1.73 -2.41 8.84
N CYS A 45 -0.89 -1.52 8.32
CA CYS A 45 0.53 -1.48 8.67
C CYS A 45 0.72 -1.18 10.17
N GLY A 46 -0.15 -0.38 10.79
CA GLY A 46 -0.16 -0.17 12.24
C GLY A 46 -0.38 -1.47 13.01
N GLY A 47 -1.45 -2.20 12.68
CA GLY A 47 -1.75 -3.49 13.32
C GLY A 47 -0.69 -4.57 13.04
N LEU A 48 -0.11 -4.59 11.84
CA LEU A 48 1.00 -5.49 11.52
C LEU A 48 2.29 -5.12 12.29
N ALA A 49 2.57 -3.83 12.47
CA ALA A 49 3.70 -3.37 13.29
C ALA A 49 3.54 -3.79 14.76
N ASP A 50 2.31 -3.70 15.31
CA ASP A 50 2.01 -4.21 16.64
C ASP A 50 2.22 -5.72 16.73
N LEU A 51 1.75 -6.48 15.74
CA LEU A 51 1.97 -7.93 15.66
C LEU A 51 3.48 -8.27 15.63
N MET A 52 4.28 -7.54 14.82
CA MET A 52 5.73 -7.74 14.74
C MET A 52 6.42 -7.43 16.07
N ARG A 53 5.98 -6.40 16.77
CA ARG A 53 6.49 -6.09 18.12
C ARG A 53 6.18 -7.22 19.10
N ASP A 54 4.92 -7.67 19.14
CA ASP A 54 4.44 -8.61 20.14
C ASP A 54 4.93 -10.05 19.92
N LYS A 55 5.15 -10.46 18.65
CA LYS A 55 5.56 -11.83 18.29
C LYS A 55 7.03 -11.98 17.94
N ALA A 56 7.66 -10.94 17.41
CA ALA A 56 9.04 -10.99 16.96
C ALA A 56 9.97 -10.00 17.67
N GLY A 57 9.45 -9.16 18.59
CA GLY A 57 10.24 -8.15 19.29
C GLY A 57 10.75 -7.03 18.37
N LEU A 58 10.17 -6.86 17.19
CA LEU A 58 10.62 -5.85 16.23
C LEU A 58 9.90 -4.51 16.46
N THR A 59 10.67 -3.42 16.56
CA THR A 59 10.09 -2.08 16.62
C THR A 59 9.96 -1.52 15.20
N ILE A 60 8.74 -1.21 14.78
CA ILE A 60 8.45 -0.71 13.42
C ILE A 60 7.70 0.61 13.51
N LYS A 61 8.26 1.64 12.88
CA LYS A 61 7.60 2.94 12.70
C LYS A 61 6.83 2.93 11.39
N VAL A 62 5.53 3.16 11.44
CA VAL A 62 4.70 3.31 10.25
C VAL A 62 4.67 4.76 9.79
N VAL A 63 4.93 4.99 8.51
CA VAL A 63 4.92 6.32 7.89
C VAL A 63 3.96 6.34 6.69
N PRO A 64 3.35 7.49 6.39
CA PRO A 64 2.55 7.64 5.18
C PRO A 64 3.37 7.38 3.91
N GLY A 65 2.71 6.82 2.89
CA GLY A 65 3.31 6.50 1.61
C GLY A 65 2.26 6.41 0.51
N GLY A 66 2.55 5.60 -0.52
CA GLY A 66 1.65 5.36 -1.64
C GLY A 66 2.22 4.35 -2.63
N GLY A 67 1.35 3.67 -3.37
CA GLY A 67 1.73 2.53 -4.22
C GLY A 67 2.81 2.83 -5.27
N ALA A 68 2.87 4.05 -5.78
CA ALA A 68 3.92 4.47 -6.70
C ALA A 68 5.18 5.02 -5.99
N GLN A 69 5.04 5.52 -4.75
CA GLN A 69 6.15 6.11 -4.00
C GLN A 69 6.96 5.05 -3.24
N ASN A 70 6.29 4.06 -2.65
CA ASN A 70 6.92 3.09 -1.75
C ASN A 70 8.08 2.32 -2.39
N PRO A 71 8.01 1.85 -3.66
CA PRO A 71 9.13 1.21 -4.33
C PRO A 71 10.38 2.10 -4.37
N VAL A 72 10.19 3.41 -4.55
CA VAL A 72 11.30 4.38 -4.58
C VAL A 72 11.96 4.49 -3.21
N LEU A 73 11.16 4.57 -2.13
CA LEU A 73 11.68 4.67 -0.76
C LEU A 73 12.47 3.41 -0.36
N ILE A 74 11.97 2.21 -0.73
CA ILE A 74 12.67 0.94 -0.49
C ILE A 74 13.98 0.87 -1.28
N GLN A 75 13.97 1.23 -2.57
CA GLN A 75 15.18 1.20 -3.41
C GLN A 75 16.27 2.13 -2.90
N LYS A 76 15.88 3.28 -2.33
CA LYS A 76 16.81 4.26 -1.75
C LYS A 76 17.27 3.91 -0.33
N GLY A 77 16.63 2.95 0.34
CA GLY A 77 16.87 2.62 1.75
C GLY A 77 16.32 3.68 2.72
N GLU A 78 15.32 4.45 2.29
CA GLU A 78 14.59 5.42 3.12
C GLU A 78 13.46 4.74 3.93
N ALA A 79 13.12 3.50 3.60
CA ALA A 79 12.27 2.60 4.37
C ALA A 79 12.73 1.16 4.16
N GLU A 80 12.54 0.29 5.18
CA GLU A 80 12.90 -1.12 5.12
C GLU A 80 11.76 -1.99 4.58
N ILE A 81 10.50 -1.62 4.87
CA ILE A 81 9.31 -2.36 4.50
C ILE A 81 8.34 -1.41 3.79
N GLY A 82 7.63 -1.90 2.79
CA GLY A 82 6.64 -1.12 2.07
C GLY A 82 5.44 -1.94 1.62
N MET A 83 4.34 -1.22 1.32
CA MET A 83 3.20 -1.78 0.59
C MET A 83 3.36 -1.45 -0.88
N GLY A 84 3.12 -2.43 -1.75
CA GLY A 84 3.21 -2.28 -3.21
C GLY A 84 2.05 -2.92 -3.94
N LEU A 85 1.96 -2.63 -5.22
CA LEU A 85 0.99 -3.20 -6.15
C LEU A 85 1.74 -3.89 -7.28
N PRO A 86 1.47 -5.15 -7.60
CA PRO A 86 2.24 -5.94 -8.56
C PRO A 86 2.56 -5.22 -9.88
N PRO A 87 1.62 -4.56 -10.57
CA PRO A 87 1.92 -3.85 -11.81
C PRO A 87 2.91 -2.69 -11.63
N LEU A 88 2.76 -1.91 -10.55
CA LEU A 88 3.68 -0.81 -10.25
C LEU A 88 5.05 -1.31 -9.81
N LEU A 89 5.12 -2.46 -9.14
CA LEU A 89 6.38 -3.10 -8.75
C LEU A 89 7.14 -3.60 -9.98
N GLN A 90 6.45 -4.23 -10.93
CA GLN A 90 7.06 -4.66 -12.19
C GLN A 90 7.54 -3.47 -13.01
N ALA A 91 6.73 -2.41 -13.12
CA ALA A 91 7.13 -1.15 -13.75
C ALA A 91 8.36 -0.53 -13.06
N ALA A 92 8.45 -0.59 -11.73
CA ALA A 92 9.59 -0.08 -10.98
C ALA A 92 10.88 -0.84 -11.28
N VAL A 93 10.82 -2.18 -11.32
CA VAL A 93 11.99 -3.01 -11.67
C VAL A 93 12.49 -2.69 -13.09
N ASN A 94 11.58 -2.50 -14.03
CA ASN A 94 11.90 -2.22 -15.43
C ASN A 94 12.26 -0.75 -15.70
N GLY A 95 11.91 0.17 -14.79
CA GLY A 95 12.03 1.61 -14.99
C GLY A 95 10.97 2.19 -15.93
N GLU A 96 9.84 1.49 -16.06
CA GLU A 96 8.70 1.93 -16.87
C GLU A 96 7.91 3.05 -16.17
N ASP A 97 6.89 3.59 -16.86
CA ASP A 97 6.00 4.59 -16.26
C ASP A 97 5.29 4.05 -15.01
N PRO A 98 5.32 4.79 -13.90
CA PRO A 98 5.63 6.22 -13.72
C PRO A 98 7.11 6.53 -13.38
N TYR A 99 8.01 5.59 -13.39
CA TYR A 99 9.38 5.73 -12.87
C TYR A 99 10.40 6.31 -13.88
N ARG A 100 10.00 6.57 -15.12
CA ARG A 100 10.75 7.36 -16.11
C ARG A 100 12.20 6.92 -16.32
N GLY A 101 12.43 5.64 -16.50
CA GLY A 101 13.76 5.06 -16.71
C GLY A 101 14.51 4.71 -15.41
N GLN A 102 14.02 5.08 -14.25
CA GLN A 102 14.62 4.72 -12.96
C GLN A 102 14.28 3.27 -12.62
N LYS A 103 15.23 2.38 -12.85
CA LYS A 103 15.10 0.95 -12.50
C LYS A 103 15.35 0.71 -11.02
N MET A 104 14.56 -0.19 -10.44
CA MET A 104 14.62 -0.57 -9.02
C MET A 104 14.82 -2.08 -8.86
N PRO A 105 16.00 -2.62 -9.23
CA PRO A 105 16.26 -4.06 -9.28
C PRO A 105 16.33 -4.73 -7.90
N ASP A 106 16.49 -3.94 -6.82
CA ASP A 106 16.64 -4.47 -5.46
C ASP A 106 15.29 -4.78 -4.77
N LEU A 107 14.16 -4.52 -5.42
CA LEU A 107 12.84 -4.82 -4.83
C LEU A 107 12.60 -6.32 -4.72
N ARG A 108 12.09 -6.76 -3.55
CA ARG A 108 11.70 -8.15 -3.26
C ARG A 108 10.38 -8.20 -2.53
N GLY A 109 9.60 -9.27 -2.75
CA GLY A 109 8.35 -9.52 -2.05
C GLY A 109 8.53 -10.40 -0.82
N LEU A 110 7.75 -10.13 0.23
CA LEU A 110 7.61 -11.01 1.38
C LEU A 110 6.30 -11.77 1.36
N ALA A 111 5.19 -11.08 1.05
CA ALA A 111 3.85 -11.65 0.98
C ALA A 111 2.98 -10.85 0.02
N GLY A 112 2.21 -11.53 -0.80
CA GLY A 112 1.25 -10.97 -1.75
C GLY A 112 -0.19 -11.37 -1.45
N ASN A 113 -1.09 -10.92 -2.31
CA ASN A 113 -2.53 -11.24 -2.22
C ASN A 113 -3.17 -10.92 -0.87
N MET A 114 -2.58 -10.00 -0.09
CA MET A 114 -3.07 -9.68 1.24
C MET A 114 -4.42 -8.94 1.19
N ILE A 115 -4.56 -8.01 0.25
CA ILE A 115 -5.73 -7.16 0.10
C ILE A 115 -5.98 -6.97 -1.39
N LEU A 116 -7.24 -7.03 -1.80
CA LEU A 116 -7.65 -6.53 -3.11
C LEU A 116 -8.07 -5.06 -2.96
N ASN A 117 -7.29 -4.17 -3.57
CA ASN A 117 -7.69 -2.77 -3.69
C ASN A 117 -8.52 -2.59 -4.94
N THR A 118 -9.64 -1.90 -4.80
CA THR A 118 -10.65 -1.73 -5.85
C THR A 118 -10.88 -0.24 -6.07
N VAL A 119 -11.11 0.15 -7.31
CA VAL A 119 -11.33 1.55 -7.65
C VAL A 119 -12.75 1.97 -7.29
N HIS A 120 -12.85 3.04 -6.54
CA HIS A 120 -14.11 3.73 -6.23
C HIS A 120 -14.10 5.07 -6.96
N PHE A 121 -14.65 5.12 -8.16
CA PHE A 121 -14.98 6.40 -8.78
C PHE A 121 -16.43 6.72 -8.45
N TYR A 122 -16.66 7.85 -7.80
CA TYR A 122 -17.99 8.23 -7.34
C TYR A 122 -18.29 9.68 -7.63
N VAL A 123 -19.58 9.97 -7.76
CA VAL A 123 -20.12 11.32 -7.87
C VAL A 123 -21.24 11.52 -6.86
N ALA A 124 -21.54 12.76 -6.52
CA ALA A 124 -22.66 13.07 -5.65
C ALA A 124 -23.98 12.66 -6.32
N ALA A 125 -24.81 11.91 -5.60
CA ALA A 125 -26.06 11.39 -6.12
C ALA A 125 -27.10 12.51 -6.43
N ASP A 126 -26.92 13.67 -5.84
CA ASP A 126 -27.73 14.88 -6.05
C ASP A 126 -27.16 15.84 -7.12
N SER A 127 -26.11 15.44 -7.84
CA SER A 127 -25.48 16.24 -8.89
C SER A 127 -25.93 15.83 -10.29
N ALA A 128 -25.75 16.73 -11.26
CA ALA A 128 -25.99 16.43 -12.68
C ALA A 128 -25.09 15.29 -13.20
N PHE A 129 -23.96 15.00 -12.55
CA PHE A 129 -23.03 13.94 -12.91
C PHE A 129 -23.58 12.55 -12.58
N ALA A 130 -24.58 12.42 -11.70
CA ALA A 130 -25.16 11.14 -11.31
C ALA A 130 -25.90 10.41 -12.47
N SER A 131 -26.30 11.11 -13.50
CA SER A 131 -26.90 10.54 -14.71
C SER A 131 -25.88 10.23 -15.83
N MET A 132 -24.60 10.58 -15.63
CA MET A 132 -23.54 10.41 -16.63
C MET A 132 -22.74 9.14 -16.36
N SER A 133 -22.15 8.59 -17.42
CA SER A 133 -21.11 7.57 -17.30
C SER A 133 -19.75 8.21 -16.99
N LEU A 134 -18.79 7.40 -16.54
CA LEU A 134 -17.39 7.84 -16.37
C LEU A 134 -16.84 8.39 -17.70
N GLU A 135 -17.13 7.72 -18.81
CA GLU A 135 -16.73 8.16 -20.15
C GLU A 135 -17.27 9.54 -20.49
N ASP A 136 -18.58 9.80 -20.27
CA ASP A 136 -19.19 11.11 -20.52
C ASP A 136 -18.52 12.23 -19.75
N ILE A 137 -18.14 11.94 -18.50
CA ILE A 137 -17.49 12.91 -17.62
C ILE A 137 -16.07 13.21 -18.10
N VAL A 138 -15.26 12.16 -18.35
CA VAL A 138 -13.84 12.31 -18.66
C VAL A 138 -13.64 12.76 -20.13
N ARG A 139 -14.20 12.03 -21.10
CA ARG A 139 -14.10 12.35 -22.53
C ARG A 139 -14.76 13.69 -22.84
N GLY A 140 -15.91 13.94 -22.23
CA GLY A 140 -16.64 15.19 -22.35
C GLY A 140 -16.01 16.37 -21.61
N LYS A 141 -14.89 16.18 -20.90
CA LYS A 141 -14.19 17.22 -20.11
C LYS A 141 -15.14 18.04 -19.25
N LYS A 142 -16.08 17.36 -18.57
CA LYS A 142 -17.11 18.07 -17.80
C LYS A 142 -16.48 18.94 -16.69
N PRO A 143 -17.02 20.11 -16.39
CA PRO A 143 -16.47 21.05 -15.40
C PRO A 143 -16.78 20.56 -13.97
N ILE A 144 -16.27 19.39 -13.61
CA ILE A 144 -16.49 18.73 -12.33
C ILE A 144 -15.41 19.11 -11.32
N ARG A 145 -15.77 19.16 -10.04
CA ARG A 145 -14.83 19.28 -8.92
C ARG A 145 -14.57 17.88 -8.38
N LEU A 146 -13.32 17.38 -8.48
CA LEU A 146 -12.94 16.03 -8.07
C LEU A 146 -11.97 16.04 -6.90
N ALA A 147 -12.26 15.18 -5.92
CA ALA A 147 -11.35 14.79 -4.85
C ALA A 147 -10.44 13.68 -5.35
N ILE A 148 -9.12 13.89 -5.33
CA ILE A 148 -8.13 12.93 -5.81
C ILE A 148 -6.95 12.91 -4.83
N PRO A 149 -6.40 11.75 -4.45
CA PRO A 149 -5.23 11.68 -3.59
C PRO A 149 -4.01 12.44 -4.12
N ARG A 150 -3.02 12.61 -3.26
CA ARG A 150 -1.77 13.31 -3.61
C ARG A 150 -0.98 12.53 -4.68
N PRO A 151 -0.13 13.20 -5.47
CA PRO A 151 0.81 12.54 -6.35
C PRO A 151 1.67 11.49 -5.62
N GLY A 152 2.06 10.42 -6.31
CA GLY A 152 2.80 9.30 -5.73
C GLY A 152 1.92 8.16 -5.19
N THR A 153 0.59 8.33 -5.23
CA THR A 153 -0.36 7.23 -4.94
C THR A 153 -0.70 6.46 -6.22
N SER A 154 -1.13 5.22 -6.04
CA SER A 154 -1.65 4.37 -7.12
C SER A 154 -2.91 4.93 -7.77
N ASP A 155 -3.72 5.65 -6.99
CA ASP A 155 -4.92 6.32 -7.47
C ASP A 155 -4.62 7.30 -8.60
N VAL A 156 -3.58 8.13 -8.42
CA VAL A 156 -3.16 9.13 -9.41
C VAL A 156 -2.61 8.45 -10.66
N TRP A 157 -1.81 7.39 -10.50
CA TRP A 157 -1.32 6.60 -11.63
C TRP A 157 -2.47 5.97 -12.42
N LEU A 158 -3.40 5.31 -11.72
CA LEU A 158 -4.55 4.67 -12.37
C LEU A 158 -5.44 5.69 -13.06
N PHE A 159 -5.73 6.82 -12.39
CA PHE A 159 -6.58 7.86 -12.97
C PHE A 159 -5.94 8.49 -14.22
N GLU A 160 -4.63 8.58 -14.27
CA GLU A 160 -3.92 8.96 -15.50
C GLU A 160 -4.24 8.00 -16.65
N LYS A 161 -4.20 6.67 -16.40
CA LYS A 161 -4.52 5.67 -17.44
C LYS A 161 -5.96 5.81 -17.93
N VAL A 162 -6.90 6.04 -17.01
CA VAL A 162 -8.31 6.32 -17.35
C VAL A 162 -8.45 7.59 -18.20
N MET A 163 -7.78 8.68 -17.81
CA MET A 163 -7.81 9.94 -18.56
C MET A 163 -7.25 9.78 -19.98
N ARG A 164 -6.15 9.04 -20.13
CA ARG A 164 -5.52 8.78 -21.43
C ARG A 164 -6.37 7.89 -22.30
N PHE A 165 -6.94 6.83 -21.75
CA PHE A 165 -7.84 5.94 -22.48
C PHE A 165 -9.00 6.70 -23.10
N TYR A 166 -9.60 7.62 -22.39
CA TYR A 166 -10.68 8.46 -22.91
C TYR A 166 -10.21 9.65 -23.75
N GLY A 167 -8.92 9.74 -24.07
CA GLY A 167 -8.36 10.76 -24.96
C GLY A 167 -8.35 12.18 -24.40
N LEU A 168 -8.35 12.31 -23.05
CA LEU A 168 -8.34 13.60 -22.40
C LEU A 168 -7.06 14.39 -22.71
N CYS A 169 -5.93 13.69 -22.82
CA CYS A 169 -4.64 14.28 -23.14
C CYS A 169 -3.73 13.29 -23.88
N ASN A 170 -2.83 13.85 -24.70
CA ASN A 170 -1.78 13.14 -25.41
C ASN A 170 -0.37 13.56 -24.91
N GLY A 171 -0.29 14.42 -23.90
CA GLY A 171 0.98 14.91 -23.35
C GLY A 171 1.79 13.83 -22.65
N ALA A 172 3.11 14.00 -22.57
CA ALA A 172 4.02 13.04 -21.96
C ALA A 172 3.88 12.93 -20.44
N ARG A 173 3.27 13.92 -19.78
CA ARG A 173 3.14 14.00 -18.32
C ARG A 173 1.68 13.98 -17.89
N VAL A 174 1.41 13.41 -16.72
CA VAL A 174 0.07 13.38 -16.12
C VAL A 174 -0.49 14.78 -15.86
N GLU A 175 0.39 15.74 -15.54
CA GLU A 175 0.01 17.13 -15.34
C GLU A 175 -0.62 17.76 -16.58
N ASP A 176 -0.27 17.26 -17.77
CA ASP A 176 -0.88 17.74 -19.03
C ASP A 176 -2.35 17.33 -19.12
N CYS A 177 -2.71 16.13 -18.62
CA CYS A 177 -4.10 15.68 -18.52
C CYS A 177 -4.91 16.58 -17.57
N TYR A 178 -4.36 16.85 -16.40
CA TYR A 178 -5.04 17.71 -15.42
C TYR A 178 -5.22 19.12 -15.95
N ARG A 179 -4.19 19.71 -16.58
CA ARG A 179 -4.27 21.05 -17.20
C ARG A 179 -5.30 21.11 -18.31
N ALA A 180 -5.34 20.08 -19.18
CA ALA A 180 -6.33 20.03 -20.26
C ALA A 180 -7.77 20.01 -19.73
N TRP A 181 -8.01 19.33 -18.62
CA TRP A 181 -9.32 19.28 -18.00
C TRP A 181 -9.63 20.54 -17.19
N GLN A 182 -8.65 21.10 -16.49
CA GLN A 182 -8.79 22.39 -15.82
C GLN A 182 -9.11 23.52 -16.79
N GLY A 183 -8.53 23.51 -17.99
CA GLY A 183 -8.88 24.45 -19.07
C GLY A 183 -10.35 24.37 -19.51
N ALA A 184 -10.99 23.22 -19.30
CA ALA A 184 -12.44 23.04 -19.51
C ALA A 184 -13.30 23.27 -18.24
N GLY A 185 -12.72 23.83 -17.17
CA GLY A 185 -13.41 24.22 -15.95
C GLY A 185 -13.39 23.18 -14.82
N ALA A 186 -12.74 22.04 -14.97
CA ALA A 186 -12.59 21.08 -13.86
C ALA A 186 -11.70 21.65 -12.74
N LYS A 187 -11.95 21.21 -11.50
CA LYS A 187 -11.13 21.54 -10.33
C LYS A 187 -10.74 20.25 -9.60
N PHE A 188 -9.50 20.20 -9.10
CA PHE A 188 -8.99 19.07 -8.36
C PHE A 188 -8.60 19.46 -6.94
N VAL A 189 -9.22 18.80 -5.96
CA VAL A 189 -8.87 18.92 -4.54
C VAL A 189 -7.95 17.73 -4.21
N ARG A 190 -6.77 18.02 -3.68
CA ARG A 190 -5.75 17.02 -3.32
C ARG A 190 -5.62 16.93 -1.81
N GLY A 191 -5.52 15.70 -1.27
CA GLY A 191 -5.39 15.51 0.16
C GLY A 191 -5.13 14.06 0.56
N SER A 192 -5.17 13.79 1.86
CA SER A 192 -5.32 12.44 2.41
C SER A 192 -6.74 11.92 2.15
N TYR A 193 -6.97 10.63 2.28
CA TYR A 193 -8.32 10.08 2.12
C TYR A 193 -9.34 10.69 3.09
N ALA A 194 -8.93 10.99 4.32
CA ALA A 194 -9.78 11.68 5.29
C ALA A 194 -10.13 13.12 4.84
N ASP A 195 -9.15 13.85 4.28
CA ASP A 195 -9.42 15.20 3.74
C ASP A 195 -10.39 15.14 2.56
N LEU A 196 -10.23 14.15 1.69
CA LEU A 196 -11.07 13.97 0.49
C LEU A 196 -12.50 13.56 0.86
N ALA A 197 -12.65 12.65 1.83
CA ALA A 197 -13.95 12.26 2.37
C ALA A 197 -14.69 13.48 2.97
N ARG A 198 -13.97 14.29 3.75
CA ARG A 198 -14.50 15.52 4.32
C ARG A 198 -14.89 16.53 3.23
N ALA A 199 -14.03 16.76 2.22
CA ALA A 199 -14.32 17.68 1.14
C ALA A 199 -15.59 17.29 0.37
N PHE A 200 -15.86 15.99 0.18
CA PHE A 200 -17.08 15.50 -0.43
C PHE A 200 -18.31 15.72 0.47
N LYS A 201 -18.20 15.37 1.74
CA LYS A 201 -19.24 15.54 2.75
C LYS A 201 -19.66 17.01 2.87
N ASP A 202 -18.69 17.92 2.86
CA ASP A 202 -18.88 19.37 2.97
C ASP A 202 -19.26 20.03 1.63
N ARG A 203 -19.55 19.26 0.57
CA ARG A 203 -19.96 19.72 -0.78
C ARG A 203 -18.92 20.58 -1.48
N ASN A 204 -17.64 20.53 -1.09
CA ASN A 204 -16.55 21.25 -1.74
C ASN A 204 -16.14 20.62 -3.07
N VAL A 205 -16.51 19.34 -3.29
CA VAL A 205 -16.30 18.58 -4.53
C VAL A 205 -17.58 17.89 -4.96
N ASP A 206 -17.66 17.51 -6.24
CA ASP A 206 -18.82 16.86 -6.83
C ASP A 206 -18.65 15.34 -6.92
N GLY A 207 -17.42 14.85 -6.79
CA GLY A 207 -17.07 13.45 -6.82
C GLY A 207 -15.63 13.21 -6.41
N GLY A 208 -15.17 11.97 -6.52
CA GLY A 208 -13.81 11.60 -6.22
C GLY A 208 -13.41 10.23 -6.77
N LEU A 209 -12.11 9.98 -6.71
CA LEU A 209 -11.54 8.68 -7.01
C LEU A 209 -10.69 8.23 -5.84
N MET A 210 -10.92 7.01 -5.37
CA MET A 210 -10.14 6.34 -4.33
C MET A 210 -9.88 4.89 -4.74
N PHE A 211 -8.68 4.41 -4.48
CA PHE A 211 -8.26 3.04 -4.77
C PHE A 211 -7.95 2.32 -3.45
N LEU A 212 -8.92 1.63 -2.91
CA LEU A 212 -8.93 1.10 -1.54
C LEU A 212 -9.51 -0.31 -1.49
N GLY A 213 -9.23 -1.03 -0.40
CA GLY A 213 -9.92 -2.29 -0.08
C GLY A 213 -11.42 -2.09 0.13
N ILE A 214 -12.20 -3.16 0.05
CA ILE A 214 -13.65 -3.17 0.22
C ILE A 214 -14.01 -3.86 1.55
N PRO A 215 -14.86 -3.22 2.39
CA PRO A 215 -15.36 -1.85 2.34
C PRO A 215 -14.26 -0.83 2.62
N ALA A 216 -14.37 0.37 2.03
CA ALA A 216 -13.44 1.47 2.22
C ALA A 216 -13.98 2.48 3.25
N ASP A 217 -13.25 2.68 4.34
CA ASP A 217 -13.65 3.59 5.41
C ASP A 217 -13.84 5.02 4.92
N ALA A 218 -12.95 5.51 4.06
CA ALA A 218 -13.06 6.85 3.51
C ALA A 218 -14.28 7.04 2.59
N VAL A 219 -14.71 6.00 1.85
CA VAL A 219 -15.94 6.02 1.06
C VAL A 219 -17.15 6.00 1.98
N THR A 220 -17.11 5.18 3.04
CA THR A 220 -18.14 5.13 4.08
C THR A 220 -18.28 6.51 4.75
N GLU A 221 -17.19 7.13 5.15
CA GLU A 221 -17.19 8.47 5.76
C GLU A 221 -17.75 9.54 4.79
N ALA A 222 -17.28 9.55 3.55
CA ALA A 222 -17.78 10.48 2.52
C ALA A 222 -19.30 10.37 2.38
N SER A 223 -19.81 9.14 2.42
CA SER A 223 -21.22 8.82 2.22
C SER A 223 -22.12 9.18 3.41
N GLN A 224 -21.59 9.34 4.62
CA GLN A 224 -22.39 9.66 5.82
C GLN A 224 -23.06 11.04 5.78
N GLY A 225 -22.46 12.00 5.09
CA GLY A 225 -22.97 13.38 5.01
C GLY A 225 -23.60 13.73 3.67
N ARG A 226 -23.35 12.92 2.62
CA ARG A 226 -23.86 13.14 1.27
C ARG A 226 -23.97 11.85 0.50
N ALA A 227 -25.16 11.55 -0.03
CA ALA A 227 -25.35 10.36 -0.86
C ALA A 227 -24.44 10.43 -2.12
N LEU A 228 -23.81 9.31 -2.46
CA LEU A 228 -22.96 9.17 -3.62
C LEU A 228 -23.48 8.06 -4.55
N LYS A 229 -23.06 8.10 -5.81
CA LYS A 229 -23.25 7.07 -6.80
C LYS A 229 -21.87 6.61 -7.27
N LEU A 230 -21.59 5.32 -7.17
CA LEU A 230 -20.41 4.71 -7.76
C LEU A 230 -20.61 4.56 -9.27
N LEU A 231 -19.61 4.90 -10.06
CA LEU A 231 -19.64 4.77 -11.51
C LEU A 231 -18.83 3.55 -11.95
N PRO A 232 -19.45 2.61 -12.71
CA PRO A 232 -18.74 1.45 -13.24
C PRO A 232 -17.75 1.86 -14.34
N PHE A 233 -16.73 1.01 -14.53
CA PHE A 233 -15.86 1.09 -15.70
C PHE A 233 -16.50 0.37 -16.88
N SER A 234 -16.32 0.88 -18.09
CA SER A 234 -16.73 0.20 -19.32
C SER A 234 -15.85 -1.04 -19.57
N GLU A 235 -16.38 -2.04 -20.27
CA GLU A 235 -15.60 -3.25 -20.60
C GLU A 235 -14.32 -2.89 -21.37
N ALA A 236 -14.41 -2.00 -22.37
CA ALA A 236 -13.25 -1.54 -23.13
C ALA A 236 -12.18 -0.85 -22.25
N LEU A 237 -12.58 -0.09 -21.22
CA LEU A 237 -11.62 0.46 -20.25
C LEU A 237 -10.98 -0.64 -19.41
N LEU A 238 -11.77 -1.65 -18.98
CA LEU A 238 -11.26 -2.77 -18.20
C LEU A 238 -10.27 -3.63 -18.99
N GLU A 239 -10.55 -3.90 -20.27
CA GLU A 239 -9.64 -4.60 -21.17
C GLU A 239 -8.31 -3.83 -21.32
N HIS A 240 -8.37 -2.52 -21.57
CA HIS A 240 -7.18 -1.68 -21.65
C HIS A 240 -6.37 -1.69 -20.32
N LEU A 241 -7.05 -1.61 -19.19
CA LEU A 241 -6.39 -1.63 -17.87
C LEU A 241 -5.81 -3.00 -17.55
N ALA A 242 -6.39 -4.10 -18.06
CA ALA A 242 -5.88 -5.46 -17.90
C ALA A 242 -4.49 -5.63 -18.56
N GLU A 243 -4.23 -4.97 -19.70
CA GLU A 243 -2.90 -4.92 -20.32
C GLU A 243 -1.84 -4.30 -19.42
N LEU A 244 -2.26 -3.43 -18.49
CA LEU A 244 -1.41 -2.79 -17.49
C LEU A 244 -1.37 -3.56 -16.16
N GLY A 245 -1.96 -4.76 -16.11
CA GLY A 245 -2.00 -5.60 -14.91
C GLY A 245 -3.07 -5.20 -13.87
N VAL A 246 -4.04 -4.35 -14.25
CA VAL A 246 -5.20 -4.03 -13.40
C VAL A 246 -6.34 -4.98 -13.75
N GLY A 247 -6.67 -5.87 -12.83
CA GLY A 247 -7.73 -6.85 -13.02
C GLY A 247 -9.13 -6.25 -12.97
N LYS A 248 -10.11 -7.03 -13.43
CA LYS A 248 -11.55 -6.72 -13.29
C LYS A 248 -11.99 -7.09 -11.88
N GLY A 249 -12.55 -6.12 -11.17
CA GLY A 249 -13.06 -6.28 -9.82
C GLY A 249 -14.52 -5.87 -9.71
N THR A 250 -15.14 -6.21 -8.58
CA THR A 250 -16.54 -5.89 -8.29
C THR A 250 -16.65 -5.32 -6.89
N ILE A 251 -17.33 -4.18 -6.76
CA ILE A 251 -17.84 -3.72 -5.47
C ILE A 251 -19.23 -4.36 -5.32
N PRO A 252 -19.43 -5.29 -4.37
CA PRO A 252 -20.70 -5.99 -4.22
C PRO A 252 -21.86 -5.04 -3.89
N ALA A 253 -23.06 -5.41 -4.32
CA ALA A 253 -24.28 -4.74 -3.89
C ALA A 253 -24.37 -4.72 -2.34
N GLY A 254 -24.83 -3.62 -1.78
CA GLY A 254 -24.97 -3.48 -0.33
C GLY A 254 -23.70 -3.24 0.47
N THR A 255 -22.52 -3.17 -0.18
CA THR A 255 -21.24 -2.81 0.51
C THR A 255 -21.36 -1.48 1.28
N TYR A 256 -22.08 -0.50 0.74
CA TYR A 256 -22.27 0.83 1.33
C TYR A 256 -23.78 1.16 1.47
N PRO A 257 -24.51 0.54 2.41
CA PRO A 257 -25.97 0.53 2.41
C PRO A 257 -26.63 1.90 2.66
N LYS A 258 -25.93 2.84 3.30
CA LYS A 258 -26.55 4.09 3.76
C LYS A 258 -26.42 5.25 2.76
N ALA A 259 -25.66 5.10 1.71
CA ALA A 259 -25.22 6.28 0.99
C ALA A 259 -24.99 6.07 -0.51
N VAL A 260 -25.04 4.88 -1.00
CA VAL A 260 -24.89 4.60 -2.43
C VAL A 260 -26.27 4.43 -3.03
N LYS A 261 -26.65 5.34 -3.94
CA LYS A 261 -27.83 5.14 -4.76
C LYS A 261 -27.55 4.06 -5.80
N GLY A 262 -28.36 3.04 -5.83
CA GLY A 262 -28.21 1.86 -6.66
C GLY A 262 -27.70 0.68 -5.80
N ASN A 263 -28.45 -0.40 -5.78
CA ASN A 263 -28.07 -1.62 -5.07
C ASN A 263 -27.47 -2.66 -6.05
N GLU A 264 -26.97 -2.17 -7.18
CA GLU A 264 -26.35 -3.01 -8.20
C GLU A 264 -24.84 -3.18 -7.90
N PRO A 265 -24.25 -4.34 -8.22
CA PRO A 265 -22.82 -4.51 -8.18
C PRO A 265 -22.13 -3.53 -9.13
N VAL A 266 -21.02 -2.91 -8.70
CA VAL A 266 -20.27 -2.00 -9.55
C VAL A 266 -19.00 -2.68 -10.05
N ILE A 267 -18.90 -2.87 -11.36
CA ILE A 267 -17.72 -3.45 -12.00
C ILE A 267 -16.69 -2.36 -12.22
N THR A 268 -15.44 -2.61 -11.81
CA THR A 268 -14.35 -1.64 -11.84
C THR A 268 -12.98 -2.31 -11.83
N GLY A 269 -11.89 -1.54 -11.75
CA GLY A 269 -10.52 -2.08 -11.68
C GLY A 269 -10.12 -2.52 -10.27
N THR A 270 -9.29 -3.58 -10.19
CA THR A 270 -8.74 -4.09 -8.91
C THR A 270 -7.29 -4.53 -9.05
N MET A 271 -6.52 -4.45 -7.98
CA MET A 271 -5.15 -4.97 -7.88
C MET A 271 -4.89 -5.56 -6.50
N GLY A 272 -4.11 -6.64 -6.45
CA GLY A 272 -3.61 -7.21 -5.20
C GLY A 272 -2.57 -6.31 -4.52
N THR A 273 -2.25 -6.61 -3.28
CA THR A 273 -1.22 -5.92 -2.49
C THR A 273 -0.06 -6.86 -2.17
N THR A 274 1.16 -6.35 -2.28
CA THR A 274 2.40 -7.04 -1.92
C THR A 274 3.13 -6.27 -0.82
N VAL A 275 3.60 -6.97 0.21
CA VAL A 275 4.60 -6.44 1.16
C VAL A 275 5.96 -6.56 0.52
N ILE A 276 6.66 -5.44 0.40
CA ILE A 276 7.96 -5.34 -0.27
C ILE A 276 9.07 -4.91 0.68
N VAL A 277 10.27 -5.38 0.38
CA VAL A 277 11.53 -5.03 1.06
C VAL A 277 12.65 -4.89 0.04
N SER A 278 13.84 -4.45 0.48
CA SER A 278 15.04 -4.48 -0.35
C SER A 278 15.68 -5.88 -0.37
N ALA A 279 16.28 -6.28 -1.49
CA ALA A 279 17.14 -7.47 -1.58
C ALA A 279 18.33 -7.44 -0.62
N LYS A 280 18.67 -6.26 -0.09
CA LYS A 280 19.76 -6.05 0.89
C LYS A 280 19.32 -6.35 2.33
N MET A 281 18.03 -6.59 2.58
CA MET A 281 17.56 -7.01 3.90
C MET A 281 18.19 -8.35 4.26
N ALA A 282 18.59 -8.53 5.53
CA ALA A 282 19.12 -9.79 6.01
C ALA A 282 18.10 -10.93 5.83
N ASN A 283 18.54 -12.08 5.36
CA ASN A 283 17.66 -13.24 5.09
C ASN A 283 16.86 -13.66 6.33
N ASP A 284 17.49 -13.65 7.51
CA ASP A 284 16.81 -14.04 8.75
C ASP A 284 15.76 -13.01 9.18
N LEU A 285 15.99 -11.72 8.93
CA LEU A 285 14.99 -10.70 9.19
C LEU A 285 13.79 -10.84 8.24
N ALA A 286 14.04 -11.02 6.95
CA ALA A 286 12.99 -11.26 5.96
C ALA A 286 12.20 -12.55 6.25
N TYR A 287 12.89 -13.62 6.68
CA TYR A 287 12.25 -14.85 7.15
C TYR A 287 11.35 -14.59 8.35
N THR A 288 11.86 -13.89 9.39
CA THR A 288 11.12 -13.57 10.61
C THR A 288 9.87 -12.73 10.31
N LEU A 289 9.98 -11.72 9.46
CA LEU A 289 8.83 -10.91 9.03
C LEU A 289 7.78 -11.76 8.32
N THR A 290 8.20 -12.60 7.36
CA THR A 290 7.30 -13.48 6.60
C THR A 290 6.65 -14.51 7.51
N GLN A 291 7.41 -15.16 8.39
CA GLN A 291 6.92 -16.12 9.36
C GLN A 291 5.93 -15.50 10.33
N THR A 292 6.27 -14.37 10.93
CA THR A 292 5.41 -13.70 11.89
C THR A 292 4.05 -13.33 11.28
N LEU A 293 4.06 -12.83 10.05
CA LEU A 293 2.86 -12.47 9.34
C LEU A 293 2.00 -13.72 9.04
N ASN A 294 2.58 -14.77 8.53
CA ASN A 294 1.85 -15.93 8.01
C ASN A 294 1.46 -16.93 9.11
N ASP A 295 2.32 -17.17 10.11
CA ASP A 295 2.02 -18.08 11.22
C ASP A 295 0.95 -17.52 12.18
N ASN A 296 0.70 -16.19 12.11
CA ASN A 296 -0.35 -15.54 12.90
C ASN A 296 -1.53 -15.08 12.03
N VAL A 297 -1.88 -15.83 10.99
CA VAL A 297 -2.90 -15.45 10.01
C VAL A 297 -4.25 -15.10 10.65
N GLU A 298 -4.67 -15.82 11.69
CA GLU A 298 -5.92 -15.54 12.40
C GLU A 298 -5.91 -14.18 13.12
N HIS A 299 -4.74 -13.73 13.56
CA HIS A 299 -4.57 -12.37 14.09
C HIS A 299 -4.57 -11.36 12.94
N VAL A 300 -3.84 -11.63 11.87
CA VAL A 300 -3.75 -10.77 10.67
C VAL A 300 -5.14 -10.49 10.11
N ARG A 301 -5.98 -11.50 9.95
CA ARG A 301 -7.37 -11.38 9.48
C ARG A 301 -8.25 -10.45 10.34
N LYS A 302 -7.93 -10.32 11.61
CA LYS A 302 -8.67 -9.47 12.57
C LYS A 302 -8.19 -8.02 12.62
N ILE A 303 -7.03 -7.70 12.05
CA ILE A 303 -6.48 -6.34 12.02
C ILE A 303 -7.41 -5.41 11.24
N HIS A 304 -7.93 -5.89 10.12
CA HIS A 304 -8.80 -5.08 9.25
C HIS A 304 -9.71 -5.99 8.43
N ILE A 305 -10.95 -5.56 8.20
CA ILE A 305 -11.95 -6.36 7.45
C ILE A 305 -11.46 -6.79 6.06
N THR A 306 -10.64 -5.98 5.39
CA THR A 306 -10.11 -6.30 4.06
C THR A 306 -9.02 -7.38 4.07
N LEU A 307 -8.57 -7.82 5.23
CA LEU A 307 -7.65 -8.95 5.42
C LEU A 307 -8.37 -10.25 5.75
N ALA A 308 -9.71 -10.24 5.88
CA ALA A 308 -10.48 -11.40 6.33
C ALA A 308 -10.21 -12.67 5.51
N ASP A 309 -9.97 -12.52 4.21
CA ASP A 309 -9.73 -13.61 3.27
C ASP A 309 -8.23 -13.86 2.98
N TYR A 310 -7.32 -13.22 3.72
CA TYR A 310 -5.89 -13.44 3.51
C TYR A 310 -5.52 -14.91 3.71
N ASP A 311 -4.89 -15.50 2.70
CA ASP A 311 -4.41 -16.89 2.72
C ASP A 311 -2.88 -16.95 2.51
N PRO A 312 -2.11 -17.36 3.54
CA PRO A 312 -0.67 -17.56 3.44
C PRO A 312 -0.24 -18.54 2.35
N ALA A 313 -1.08 -19.53 2.04
CA ALA A 313 -0.73 -20.57 1.05
C ALA A 313 -0.57 -20.01 -0.37
N VAL A 314 -1.12 -18.85 -0.66
CA VAL A 314 -0.99 -18.15 -1.95
C VAL A 314 -0.19 -16.85 -1.82
N GLY A 315 0.35 -16.55 -0.65
CA GLY A 315 1.06 -15.29 -0.37
C GLY A 315 2.35 -15.11 -1.17
N TYR A 316 2.91 -16.16 -1.76
CA TYR A 316 4.09 -16.09 -2.62
C TYR A 316 3.77 -15.85 -4.10
N LEU A 317 2.49 -15.79 -4.48
CA LEU A 317 2.05 -15.65 -5.87
C LEU A 317 1.82 -14.19 -6.26
N GLN A 318 2.01 -13.88 -7.54
CA GLN A 318 1.64 -12.59 -8.16
C GLN A 318 2.22 -11.36 -7.45
N LEU A 319 3.45 -11.45 -7.00
CA LEU A 319 4.09 -10.37 -6.22
C LEU A 319 4.47 -9.14 -7.06
N GLY A 320 4.65 -9.30 -8.37
CA GLY A 320 5.19 -8.26 -9.26
C GLY A 320 6.71 -8.06 -9.15
N VAL A 321 7.34 -8.72 -8.19
CA VAL A 321 8.81 -8.78 -7.97
C VAL A 321 9.20 -10.18 -7.50
N PRO A 322 10.49 -10.58 -7.58
CA PRO A 322 10.95 -11.85 -7.03
C PRO A 322 10.74 -11.92 -5.51
N LEU A 323 10.55 -13.12 -4.98
CA LEU A 323 10.58 -13.35 -3.53
C LEU A 323 11.94 -12.95 -2.95
N HIS A 324 11.93 -12.46 -1.70
CA HIS A 324 13.15 -12.37 -0.92
C HIS A 324 13.63 -13.77 -0.51
N PRO A 325 14.94 -14.09 -0.54
CA PRO A 325 15.43 -15.44 -0.19
C PRO A 325 14.97 -15.92 1.19
N GLY A 326 14.85 -15.03 2.18
CA GLY A 326 14.29 -15.34 3.49
C GLY A 326 12.82 -15.72 3.45
N ALA A 327 12.02 -15.04 2.63
CA ALA A 327 10.61 -15.36 2.43
C ALA A 327 10.46 -16.68 1.65
N GLU A 328 11.27 -16.88 0.62
CA GLU A 328 11.29 -18.13 -0.15
C GLU A 328 11.58 -19.35 0.76
N ARG A 329 12.58 -19.24 1.65
CA ARG A 329 12.89 -20.26 2.65
C ARG A 329 11.64 -20.61 3.49
N TYR A 330 10.94 -19.61 4.00
CA TYR A 330 9.72 -19.83 4.77
C TYR A 330 8.64 -20.58 3.98
N TYR A 331 8.32 -20.14 2.76
CA TYR A 331 7.29 -20.77 1.95
C TYR A 331 7.64 -22.20 1.55
N ARG A 332 8.94 -22.53 1.32
CA ARG A 332 9.41 -23.90 1.09
C ARG A 332 9.29 -24.77 2.34
N GLU A 333 9.69 -24.28 3.50
CA GLU A 333 9.58 -25.01 4.78
C GLU A 333 8.12 -25.33 5.14
N LYS A 334 7.18 -24.45 4.79
CA LYS A 334 5.74 -24.70 4.96
C LYS A 334 5.12 -25.59 3.86
N GLY A 335 5.87 -25.93 2.83
CA GLY A 335 5.40 -26.74 1.71
C GLY A 335 4.44 -26.02 0.76
N TYR A 336 4.33 -24.69 0.87
CA TYR A 336 3.53 -23.86 -0.04
C TYR A 336 4.22 -23.69 -1.38
N LEU A 337 5.53 -23.54 -1.38
CA LEU A 337 6.37 -23.43 -2.57
C LEU A 337 7.16 -24.75 -2.74
N LYS A 338 7.04 -25.37 -3.93
CA LYS A 338 7.73 -26.61 -4.30
C LYS A 338 9.18 -26.36 -4.71
#